data_43d95ea9d6e8fd361cebdf312735eed6
#
_entry.id   43d95ea9d6e8fd361cebdf312735eed6
#
_cell.length_a   1.000
_cell.length_b   1.000
_cell.length_c   1.000
_cell.angle_alpha   90.00
_cell.angle_beta   90.00
_cell.angle_gamma   90.00
#
_symmetry.space_group_name_H-M   'P 1'
#
loop_
_entity.id
_entity.type
_entity.pdbx_description
1 polymer ?
#
loop_
_entity_poly.entity_id
_entity_poly.type
_entity_poly.pdbx_seq_one_letter_code
_entity_poly.pdbx_strand_id
1 'polypeptide(L)'
;MKKYFLVNNASRAAVYGIGTYIKQMADCIQNSLSQYELFILDIDSDVKEFTVTKDEKGVIHYNIPSYKRRRNALPYYRYIMFLLSSYVRNSDHVIFHFNYCQHYELIRQVKAKYQFCRVLYTIHYFNWCFTLNGNLTRFRKYIYNETDDSIKRSIQSEFQNDRRLFSLCDDLIVLSRFTYELLLTDYKINEEKIHLVYNGMKDNPMITRYRDEVKNIKEILFVGRLDPIKGIDYIIKAFKIIATRTENLHLTLVGDGNFSQYLALCEGVWDKITFTGKLSKKQLEQFYNRATIGVQPSFHEQCSYSAIEMMAHGIPFIATDSTGLGEMMDYTPECLVHIDENDFQPDAFVEQLAEKMDLLLSDSQLRRKTSNALQQLFCERYSLGHMSKALGMILDSQRQEETIISGDFLPYLDNEMIRLINDRPALDMDYVGLTGIGCYLWWRICWLNRLNDKESIQTSAKLQEHLVYQIDWIYDTIYEEQEKTFSEKFDPKPFLWLLDGLGEKGFYKTKVKELAKLVKDVQNRVFSVDKSSFIESTIPQNALKIYNAKF
;
A
#
# COMPACT_ATOMS: atom_id res chain seq x y z
N MET A 1 26.71 -3.26 -2.10
CA MET A 1 25.43 -3.00 -2.80
C MET A 1 24.32 -2.90 -1.77
N LYS A 2 23.37 -1.99 -1.94
CA LYS A 2 22.17 -1.92 -1.11
C LYS A 2 21.24 -3.07 -1.49
N LYS A 3 20.61 -3.72 -0.52
CA LYS A 3 19.66 -4.83 -0.78
C LYS A 3 18.26 -4.29 -1.02
N TYR A 4 17.62 -4.76 -2.07
CA TYR A 4 16.24 -4.39 -2.41
C TYR A 4 15.33 -5.62 -2.37
N PHE A 5 14.42 -5.66 -1.41
CA PHE A 5 13.42 -6.73 -1.28
C PHE A 5 12.08 -6.26 -1.87
N LEU A 6 11.71 -6.84 -3.00
CA LEU A 6 10.38 -6.66 -3.58
C LEU A 6 9.45 -7.70 -2.98
N VAL A 7 8.52 -7.25 -2.14
CA VAL A 7 7.64 -8.16 -1.39
C VAL A 7 6.42 -8.51 -2.23
N ASN A 8 6.28 -9.80 -2.50
CA ASN A 8 5.22 -10.39 -3.28
C ASN A 8 4.35 -11.31 -2.43
N ASN A 9 3.11 -11.55 -2.87
CA ASN A 9 2.26 -12.60 -2.32
C ASN A 9 1.95 -13.60 -3.44
N ALA A 10 2.65 -14.73 -3.46
CA ALA A 10 2.61 -15.68 -4.56
C ALA A 10 1.21 -16.27 -4.82
N SER A 11 0.35 -16.36 -3.79
CA SER A 11 -1.02 -16.91 -3.92
C SER A 11 -1.95 -16.00 -4.73
N ARG A 12 -1.66 -14.68 -4.79
CA ARG A 12 -2.50 -13.68 -5.49
C ARG A 12 -1.83 -13.05 -6.69
N ALA A 13 -0.54 -12.78 -6.60
CA ALA A 13 0.16 -11.92 -7.55
C ALA A 13 0.35 -12.54 -8.94
N ALA A 14 0.52 -13.83 -9.04
CA ALA A 14 0.76 -14.51 -10.32
C ALA A 14 -0.43 -14.42 -11.30
N VAL A 15 -1.60 -13.98 -10.79
CA VAL A 15 -2.88 -14.08 -11.53
C VAL A 15 -3.40 -12.75 -12.03
N TYR A 16 -2.99 -11.60 -11.40
CA TYR A 16 -3.61 -10.27 -11.61
C TYR A 16 -2.58 -9.17 -11.88
N GLY A 17 -3.06 -7.94 -12.07
CA GLY A 17 -2.28 -6.75 -12.40
C GLY A 17 -1.10 -6.47 -11.46
N ILE A 18 -1.22 -6.82 -10.16
CA ILE A 18 -0.11 -6.67 -9.20
C ILE A 18 1.06 -7.60 -9.56
N GLY A 19 0.80 -8.82 -10.03
CA GLY A 19 1.88 -9.70 -10.50
C GLY A 19 2.59 -9.16 -11.75
N THR A 20 1.85 -8.50 -12.65
CA THR A 20 2.45 -7.78 -13.78
C THR A 20 3.31 -6.62 -13.27
N TYR A 21 2.81 -5.83 -12.32
CA TYR A 21 3.56 -4.74 -11.69
C TYR A 21 4.88 -5.23 -11.07
N ILE A 22 4.85 -6.29 -10.29
CA ILE A 22 6.04 -6.86 -9.64
C ILE A 22 7.08 -7.28 -10.68
N LYS A 23 6.67 -7.89 -11.80
CA LYS A 23 7.57 -8.25 -12.90
C LYS A 23 8.19 -7.02 -13.57
N GLN A 24 7.40 -5.99 -13.86
CA GLN A 24 7.89 -4.75 -14.47
C GLN A 24 8.81 -3.99 -13.50
N MET A 25 8.46 -3.95 -12.21
CA MET A 25 9.29 -3.35 -11.17
C MET A 25 10.64 -4.07 -11.02
N ALA A 26 10.63 -5.40 -11.04
CA ALA A 26 11.85 -6.20 -11.03
C ALA A 26 12.73 -5.88 -12.26
N ASP A 27 12.13 -5.77 -13.44
CA ASP A 27 12.84 -5.38 -14.66
C ASP A 27 13.44 -3.96 -14.57
N CYS A 28 12.73 -3.00 -13.97
CA CYS A 28 13.25 -1.66 -13.71
C CYS A 28 14.49 -1.69 -12.83
N ILE A 29 14.43 -2.42 -11.71
CA ILE A 29 15.53 -2.49 -10.74
C ILE A 29 16.76 -3.17 -11.36
N GLN A 30 16.57 -4.34 -11.99
CA GLN A 30 17.68 -5.09 -12.59
C GLN A 30 18.40 -4.34 -13.73
N ASN A 31 17.63 -3.69 -14.61
CA ASN A 31 18.20 -3.12 -15.83
C ASN A 31 18.69 -1.68 -15.67
N SER A 32 18.16 -0.93 -14.70
CA SER A 32 18.41 0.51 -14.62
C SER A 32 19.00 0.97 -13.29
N LEU A 33 19.01 0.12 -12.26
CA LEU A 33 19.39 0.47 -10.89
C LEU A 33 20.43 -0.52 -10.34
N SER A 34 21.56 -0.66 -11.05
CA SER A 34 22.61 -1.65 -10.77
C SER A 34 23.29 -1.51 -9.40
N GLN A 35 23.10 -0.39 -8.68
CA GLN A 35 23.57 -0.19 -7.31
C GLN A 35 22.78 -1.02 -6.28
N TYR A 36 21.65 -1.60 -6.67
CA TYR A 36 20.80 -2.44 -5.82
C TYR A 36 20.91 -3.91 -6.20
N GLU A 37 21.03 -4.78 -5.20
CA GLU A 37 20.88 -6.23 -5.35
C GLU A 37 19.42 -6.59 -5.10
N LEU A 38 18.73 -7.08 -6.15
CA LEU A 38 17.30 -7.39 -6.10
C LEU A 38 17.05 -8.79 -5.54
N PHE A 39 16.14 -8.86 -4.58
CA PHE A 39 15.56 -10.08 -4.04
C PHE A 39 14.04 -10.00 -4.13
N ILE A 40 13.37 -11.12 -4.41
CA ILE A 40 11.93 -11.22 -4.33
C ILE A 40 11.57 -12.06 -3.10
N LEU A 41 10.74 -11.49 -2.24
CA LEU A 41 10.22 -12.16 -1.06
C LEU A 41 8.80 -12.66 -1.37
N ASP A 42 8.68 -13.92 -1.79
CA ASP A 42 7.42 -14.55 -2.16
C ASP A 42 6.73 -15.13 -0.91
N ILE A 43 5.82 -14.35 -0.32
CA ILE A 43 5.03 -14.72 0.85
C ILE A 43 3.80 -15.53 0.43
N ASP A 44 3.39 -16.50 1.25
CA ASP A 44 2.29 -17.42 0.96
C ASP A 44 2.53 -18.25 -0.33
N SER A 45 3.78 -18.60 -0.57
CA SER A 45 4.19 -19.39 -1.73
C SER A 45 3.66 -20.83 -1.65
N ASP A 46 3.38 -21.42 -2.82
CA ASP A 46 2.93 -22.81 -2.94
C ASP A 46 4.11 -23.81 -2.88
N VAL A 47 4.91 -23.68 -1.83
CA VAL A 47 6.02 -24.58 -1.50
C VAL A 47 5.75 -25.24 -0.15
N LYS A 48 6.30 -26.45 0.07
CA LYS A 48 6.11 -27.17 1.33
C LYS A 48 7.00 -26.65 2.45
N GLU A 49 8.16 -26.15 2.10
CA GLU A 49 9.18 -25.62 3.03
C GLU A 49 9.83 -24.38 2.45
N PHE A 50 10.53 -23.59 3.28
CA PHE A 50 11.28 -22.44 2.82
C PHE A 50 12.34 -22.84 1.80
N THR A 51 12.33 -22.21 0.64
CA THR A 51 13.30 -22.44 -0.43
C THR A 51 13.87 -21.14 -0.98
N VAL A 52 15.12 -21.18 -1.40
CA VAL A 52 15.78 -20.09 -2.11
C VAL A 52 16.04 -20.55 -3.54
N THR A 53 15.46 -19.86 -4.51
CA THR A 53 15.57 -20.18 -5.93
C THR A 53 16.12 -19.00 -6.72
N LYS A 54 16.60 -19.24 -7.93
CA LYS A 54 16.92 -18.18 -8.90
C LYS A 54 16.02 -18.34 -10.12
N ASP A 55 15.49 -17.22 -10.60
CA ASP A 55 14.76 -17.21 -11.86
C ASP A 55 15.72 -17.21 -13.07
N GLU A 56 15.14 -17.24 -14.28
CA GLU A 56 15.89 -17.22 -15.55
C GLU A 56 16.76 -15.96 -15.73
N LYS A 57 16.43 -14.86 -15.04
CA LYS A 57 17.17 -13.60 -15.04
C LYS A 57 18.21 -13.52 -13.94
N GLY A 58 18.33 -14.56 -13.10
CA GLY A 58 19.27 -14.63 -11.98
C GLY A 58 18.79 -13.92 -10.71
N VAL A 59 17.53 -13.46 -10.62
CA VAL A 59 16.95 -12.88 -9.41
C VAL A 59 16.76 -13.96 -8.37
N ILE A 60 17.12 -13.64 -7.13
CA ILE A 60 16.97 -14.55 -5.99
C ILE A 60 15.56 -14.40 -5.41
N HIS A 61 14.86 -15.52 -5.32
CA HIS A 61 13.54 -15.64 -4.71
C HIS A 61 13.63 -16.36 -3.37
N TYR A 62 13.10 -15.72 -2.33
CA TYR A 62 12.87 -16.33 -1.03
C TYR A 62 11.41 -16.78 -0.96
N ASN A 63 11.18 -18.07 -1.23
CA ASN A 63 9.83 -18.64 -1.25
C ASN A 63 9.44 -19.09 0.15
N ILE A 64 8.50 -18.40 0.76
CA ILE A 64 8.01 -18.69 2.11
C ILE A 64 6.69 -19.44 2.00
N PRO A 65 6.61 -20.68 2.55
CA PRO A 65 5.42 -21.50 2.42
C PRO A 65 4.18 -20.85 3.01
N SER A 66 3.04 -21.10 2.40
CA SER A 66 1.75 -20.70 2.93
C SER A 66 1.49 -21.41 4.25
N TYR A 67 1.05 -20.66 5.27
CA TYR A 67 0.70 -21.19 6.57
C TYR A 67 -0.80 -21.01 6.83
N LYS A 68 -1.52 -22.09 7.19
CA LYS A 68 -2.94 -21.99 7.54
C LYS A 68 -3.10 -21.08 8.76
N ARG A 69 -3.35 -19.81 8.52
CA ARG A 69 -3.52 -18.78 9.55
C ARG A 69 -4.86 -19.01 10.26
N ARG A 70 -4.79 -19.35 11.51
CA ARG A 70 -5.91 -19.13 12.41
C ARG A 70 -5.90 -17.64 12.78
N ARG A 71 -6.87 -17.13 13.44
CA ARG A 71 -7.16 -15.72 13.78
C ARG A 71 -5.99 -14.73 13.98
N ASN A 72 -4.75 -15.18 14.16
CA ASN A 72 -3.57 -14.34 14.40
C ASN A 72 -2.45 -14.65 13.39
N ALA A 73 -2.07 -13.67 12.59
CA ALA A 73 -0.99 -13.78 11.61
C ALA A 73 0.41 -13.48 12.21
N LEU A 74 0.49 -13.01 13.45
CA LEU A 74 1.74 -12.58 14.09
C LEU A 74 2.81 -13.68 14.14
N PRO A 75 2.52 -14.96 14.49
CA PRO A 75 3.52 -16.02 14.48
C PRO A 75 4.12 -16.26 13.10
N TYR A 76 3.31 -16.09 12.03
CA TYR A 76 3.77 -16.25 10.67
C TYR A 76 4.77 -15.14 10.28
N TYR A 77 4.49 -13.90 10.60
CA TYR A 77 5.41 -12.80 10.31
C TYR A 77 6.68 -12.86 11.17
N ARG A 78 6.61 -13.36 12.41
CA ARG A 78 7.80 -13.66 13.22
C ARG A 78 8.67 -14.76 12.59
N TYR A 79 8.06 -15.77 12.01
CA TYR A 79 8.79 -16.80 11.26
C TYR A 79 9.48 -16.21 10.03
N ILE A 80 8.81 -15.34 9.26
CA ILE A 80 9.43 -14.62 8.16
C ILE A 80 10.65 -13.81 8.63
N MET A 81 10.52 -13.07 9.74
CA MET A 81 11.61 -12.27 10.30
C MET A 81 12.77 -13.13 10.77
N PHE A 82 12.49 -14.31 11.33
CA PHE A 82 13.52 -15.29 11.68
C PHE A 82 14.30 -15.77 10.46
N LEU A 83 13.61 -16.15 9.39
CA LEU A 83 14.24 -16.55 8.13
C LEU A 83 15.09 -15.42 7.54
N LEU A 84 14.55 -14.22 7.45
CA LEU A 84 15.25 -13.05 6.92
C LEU A 84 16.52 -12.72 7.72
N SER A 85 16.56 -13.02 9.02
CA SER A 85 17.74 -12.75 9.85
C SER A 85 18.99 -13.53 9.44
N SER A 86 18.84 -14.61 8.70
CA SER A 86 19.95 -15.37 8.13
C SER A 86 20.56 -14.72 6.86
N TYR A 87 19.86 -13.78 6.24
CA TYR A 87 20.23 -13.16 4.98
C TYR A 87 20.42 -11.63 5.07
N VAL A 88 19.81 -11.00 6.07
CA VAL A 88 19.85 -9.55 6.30
C VAL A 88 20.41 -9.27 7.68
N ARG A 89 21.52 -8.54 7.74
CA ARG A 89 22.14 -8.08 9.00
C ARG A 89 21.53 -6.75 9.43
N ASN A 90 21.56 -6.42 10.72
CA ASN A 90 21.06 -5.12 11.21
C ASN A 90 21.85 -3.92 10.64
N SER A 91 23.08 -4.12 10.22
CA SER A 91 23.94 -3.12 9.58
C SER A 91 23.75 -2.99 8.08
N ASP A 92 22.94 -3.84 7.43
CA ASP A 92 22.71 -3.76 6.00
C ASP A 92 21.77 -2.60 5.69
N HIS A 93 22.09 -1.83 4.64
CA HIS A 93 21.17 -0.88 4.04
C HIS A 93 20.17 -1.64 3.18
N VAL A 94 18.92 -1.67 3.61
CA VAL A 94 17.90 -2.49 3.00
C VAL A 94 16.64 -1.70 2.66
N ILE A 95 16.12 -1.94 1.46
CA ILE A 95 14.84 -1.43 1.02
C ILE A 95 13.86 -2.59 1.01
N PHE A 96 12.71 -2.41 1.68
CA PHE A 96 11.57 -3.31 1.55
C PHE A 96 10.45 -2.58 0.81
N HIS A 97 10.07 -3.11 -0.34
CA HIS A 97 9.01 -2.57 -1.18
C HIS A 97 7.77 -3.45 -1.10
N PHE A 98 6.76 -2.99 -0.38
CA PHE A 98 5.50 -3.71 -0.16
C PHE A 98 4.43 -3.32 -1.17
N ASN A 99 3.53 -4.27 -1.44
CA ASN A 99 2.48 -4.15 -2.45
C ASN A 99 1.08 -4.53 -1.92
N TYR A 100 0.97 -4.94 -0.66
CA TYR A 100 -0.27 -5.46 -0.08
C TYR A 100 -0.49 -4.95 1.34
N CYS A 101 -1.67 -4.40 1.62
CA CYS A 101 -2.03 -3.86 2.94
C CYS A 101 -2.03 -4.93 4.05
N GLN A 102 -2.27 -6.18 3.70
CA GLN A 102 -2.23 -7.30 4.63
C GLN A 102 -0.86 -7.55 5.28
N HIS A 103 0.21 -6.96 4.75
CA HIS A 103 1.56 -7.09 5.29
C HIS A 103 1.92 -6.02 6.35
N TYR A 104 0.93 -5.28 6.86
CA TYR A 104 1.11 -4.25 7.90
C TYR A 104 2.02 -4.72 9.04
N GLU A 105 1.75 -5.92 9.57
CA GLU A 105 2.51 -6.49 10.68
C GLU A 105 3.98 -6.79 10.30
N LEU A 106 4.23 -7.24 9.07
CA LEU A 106 5.60 -7.45 8.60
C LEU A 106 6.34 -6.12 8.44
N ILE A 107 5.68 -5.09 7.89
CA ILE A 107 6.24 -3.73 7.79
C ILE A 107 6.68 -3.24 9.15
N ARG A 108 5.81 -3.39 10.16
CA ARG A 108 6.11 -3.02 11.54
C ARG A 108 7.36 -3.72 12.08
N GLN A 109 7.47 -5.04 11.82
CA GLN A 109 8.60 -5.84 12.31
C GLN A 109 9.92 -5.52 11.59
N VAL A 110 9.93 -5.30 10.28
CA VAL A 110 11.15 -4.91 9.56
C VAL A 110 11.65 -3.55 10.03
N LYS A 111 10.74 -2.58 10.23
CA LYS A 111 11.07 -1.24 10.77
C LYS A 111 11.64 -1.31 12.19
N ALA A 112 11.11 -2.18 13.01
CA ALA A 112 11.61 -2.36 14.40
C ALA A 112 12.99 -3.04 14.46
N LYS A 113 13.27 -3.94 13.51
CA LYS A 113 14.47 -4.77 13.55
C LYS A 113 15.67 -4.15 12.85
N TYR A 114 15.49 -3.59 11.64
CA TYR A 114 16.61 -3.14 10.81
C TYR A 114 16.81 -1.64 10.94
N GLN A 115 18.00 -1.25 11.41
CA GLN A 115 18.35 0.15 11.67
C GLN A 115 18.36 1.00 10.39
N PHE A 116 18.89 0.46 9.29
CA PHE A 116 19.01 1.16 8.00
C PHE A 116 17.98 0.62 6.99
N CYS A 117 16.70 0.59 7.43
CA CYS A 117 15.60 0.08 6.64
C CYS A 117 14.78 1.23 6.05
N ARG A 118 14.61 1.25 4.72
CA ARG A 118 13.68 2.12 4.01
C ARG A 118 12.49 1.29 3.52
N VAL A 119 11.28 1.69 3.86
CA VAL A 119 10.06 1.00 3.47
C VAL A 119 9.32 1.79 2.41
N LEU A 120 9.22 1.21 1.22
CA LEU A 120 8.37 1.69 0.13
C LEU A 120 7.07 0.90 0.15
N TYR A 121 5.95 1.56 -0.10
CA TYR A 121 4.66 0.91 -0.26
C TYR A 121 3.95 1.42 -1.51
N THR A 122 3.61 0.51 -2.44
CA THR A 122 2.80 0.87 -3.61
C THR A 122 1.32 0.63 -3.34
N ILE A 123 0.52 1.67 -3.54
CA ILE A 123 -0.93 1.63 -3.36
C ILE A 123 -1.60 1.17 -4.65
N HIS A 124 -1.95 -0.11 -4.71
CA HIS A 124 -2.64 -0.70 -5.86
C HIS A 124 -4.16 -0.55 -5.79
N TYR A 125 -4.71 -0.45 -4.60
CA TYR A 125 -6.15 -0.31 -4.34
C TYR A 125 -6.40 0.15 -2.91
N PHE A 126 -7.59 0.68 -2.70
CA PHE A 126 -8.19 0.85 -1.38
C PHE A 126 -9.36 -0.13 -1.23
N ASN A 127 -9.53 -0.75 -0.08
CA ASN A 127 -10.62 -1.71 0.14
C ASN A 127 -12.00 -1.04 0.00
N TRP A 128 -12.15 0.19 0.48
CA TRP A 128 -13.40 0.95 0.36
C TRP A 128 -13.85 1.16 -1.10
N CYS A 129 -12.92 1.17 -2.06
CA CYS A 129 -13.26 1.31 -3.48
C CYS A 129 -14.11 0.14 -4.00
N PHE A 130 -13.89 -1.06 -3.49
CA PHE A 130 -14.71 -2.22 -3.85
C PHE A 130 -16.11 -2.14 -3.22
N THR A 131 -16.22 -1.65 -1.98
CA THR A 131 -17.49 -1.48 -1.27
C THR A 131 -18.34 -0.35 -1.85
N LEU A 132 -17.70 0.73 -2.30
CA LEU A 132 -18.38 1.95 -2.79
C LEU A 132 -18.30 2.13 -4.31
N ASN A 133 -17.84 1.13 -5.08
CA ASN A 133 -17.60 1.23 -6.52
C ASN A 133 -16.75 2.46 -6.92
N GLY A 134 -15.70 2.76 -6.14
CA GLY A 134 -14.82 3.89 -6.39
C GLY A 134 -15.42 5.28 -6.10
N ASN A 135 -16.66 5.37 -5.63
CA ASN A 135 -17.38 6.64 -5.43
C ASN A 135 -16.76 7.44 -4.27
N LEU A 136 -15.99 8.49 -4.62
CA LEU A 136 -15.28 9.34 -3.68
C LEU A 136 -16.24 10.22 -2.86
N THR A 137 -17.32 10.68 -3.45
CA THR A 137 -18.33 11.50 -2.76
C THR A 137 -18.96 10.73 -1.60
N ARG A 138 -19.32 9.45 -1.82
CA ARG A 138 -19.82 8.58 -0.75
C ARG A 138 -18.76 8.27 0.29
N PHE A 139 -17.51 8.02 -0.12
CA PHE A 139 -16.39 7.82 0.79
C PHE A 139 -16.24 9.01 1.73
N ARG A 140 -16.16 10.24 1.20
CA ARG A 140 -16.06 11.47 1.99
C ARG A 140 -17.24 11.66 2.94
N LYS A 141 -18.45 11.34 2.49
CA LYS A 141 -19.63 11.36 3.37
C LYS A 141 -19.46 10.44 4.57
N TYR A 142 -18.90 9.23 4.37
CA TYR A 142 -18.69 8.28 5.45
C TYR A 142 -17.56 8.65 6.42
N ILE A 143 -16.49 9.26 5.95
CA ILE A 143 -15.36 9.62 6.84
C ILE A 143 -15.57 10.94 7.58
N TYR A 144 -16.34 11.89 7.03
CA TYR A 144 -16.50 13.23 7.61
C TYR A 144 -17.85 13.48 8.31
N ASN A 145 -18.88 12.69 8.05
CA ASN A 145 -20.21 12.90 8.63
C ASN A 145 -20.53 11.91 9.76
N GLU A 146 -21.44 12.29 10.69
CA GLU A 146 -21.74 11.55 11.92
C GLU A 146 -22.85 10.49 11.79
N THR A 147 -23.38 10.19 10.61
CA THR A 147 -24.41 9.14 10.46
C THR A 147 -23.88 7.77 10.86
N ASP A 148 -24.60 7.06 11.73
CA ASP A 148 -24.17 5.73 12.21
C ASP A 148 -24.88 4.61 11.45
N ASP A 149 -24.13 3.90 10.61
CA ASP A 149 -24.54 2.65 10.00
C ASP A 149 -23.37 1.64 9.92
N SER A 150 -23.66 0.38 9.61
CA SER A 150 -22.66 -0.68 9.57
C SER A 150 -21.61 -0.46 8.48
N ILE A 151 -22.00 0.11 7.34
CA ILE A 151 -21.09 0.40 6.20
C ILE A 151 -20.11 1.48 6.62
N LYS A 152 -20.58 2.56 7.27
CA LYS A 152 -19.73 3.63 7.77
C LYS A 152 -18.64 3.11 8.70
N ARG A 153 -19.01 2.28 9.68
CA ARG A 153 -18.02 1.70 10.61
C ARG A 153 -16.94 0.90 9.89
N SER A 154 -17.31 0.14 8.86
CA SER A 154 -16.36 -0.60 8.02
C SER A 154 -15.43 0.37 7.26
N ILE A 155 -15.98 1.38 6.58
CA ILE A 155 -15.22 2.36 5.80
C ILE A 155 -14.27 3.16 6.70
N GLN A 156 -14.74 3.61 7.87
CA GLN A 156 -13.91 4.32 8.83
C GLN A 156 -12.76 3.44 9.38
N SER A 157 -13.06 2.17 9.66
CA SER A 157 -12.03 1.21 10.09
C SER A 157 -10.97 1.00 9.01
N GLU A 158 -11.39 0.83 7.75
CA GLU A 158 -10.46 0.70 6.61
C GLU A 158 -9.60 1.96 6.44
N PHE A 159 -10.22 3.14 6.49
CA PHE A 159 -9.51 4.42 6.42
C PHE A 159 -8.47 4.58 7.54
N GLN A 160 -8.80 4.22 8.78
CA GLN A 160 -7.85 4.27 9.88
C GLN A 160 -6.71 3.23 9.73
N ASN A 161 -7.03 2.03 9.23
CA ASN A 161 -6.02 1.02 8.97
C ASN A 161 -5.04 1.45 7.88
N ASP A 162 -5.54 2.08 6.80
CA ASP A 162 -4.71 2.65 5.76
C ASP A 162 -3.79 3.75 6.31
N ARG A 163 -4.33 4.68 7.12
CA ARG A 163 -3.53 5.73 7.77
C ARG A 163 -2.41 5.16 8.63
N ARG A 164 -2.71 4.11 9.42
CA ARG A 164 -1.69 3.41 10.23
C ARG A 164 -0.62 2.78 9.37
N LEU A 165 -1.00 2.14 8.27
CA LEU A 165 -0.07 1.55 7.32
C LEU A 165 0.84 2.61 6.70
N PHE A 166 0.25 3.69 6.19
CA PHE A 166 0.99 4.75 5.51
C PHE A 166 1.94 5.50 6.45
N SER A 167 1.59 5.62 7.74
CA SER A 167 2.47 6.24 8.73
C SER A 167 3.76 5.46 8.96
N LEU A 168 3.74 4.14 8.79
CA LEU A 168 4.92 3.28 8.92
C LEU A 168 5.85 3.34 7.70
N CYS A 169 5.33 3.75 6.53
CA CYS A 169 6.10 3.76 5.30
C CYS A 169 6.93 5.05 5.17
N ASP A 170 8.13 4.92 4.62
CA ASP A 170 8.99 6.07 4.34
C ASP A 170 8.57 6.74 3.04
N ASP A 171 8.14 5.94 2.06
CA ASP A 171 7.68 6.39 0.75
C ASP A 171 6.42 5.66 0.33
N LEU A 172 5.48 6.41 -0.22
CA LEU A 172 4.23 5.91 -0.79
C LEU A 172 4.26 6.11 -2.30
N ILE A 173 4.25 5.02 -3.04
CA ILE A 173 4.14 5.05 -4.49
C ILE A 173 2.66 4.98 -4.85
N VAL A 174 2.18 5.97 -5.56
CA VAL A 174 0.83 6.05 -6.09
C VAL A 174 0.85 5.94 -7.61
N LEU A 175 -0.16 5.29 -8.17
CA LEU A 175 -0.22 4.92 -9.58
C LEU A 175 -1.09 5.86 -10.43
N SER A 176 -1.69 6.89 -9.78
CA SER A 176 -2.58 7.86 -10.42
C SER A 176 -2.56 9.21 -9.69
N ARG A 177 -2.86 10.28 -10.41
CA ARG A 177 -3.10 11.62 -9.83
C ARG A 177 -4.26 11.61 -8.85
N PHE A 178 -5.31 10.84 -9.16
CA PHE A 178 -6.43 10.65 -8.26
C PHE A 178 -5.97 10.17 -6.86
N THR A 179 -5.14 9.13 -6.81
CA THR A 179 -4.63 8.63 -5.53
C THR A 179 -3.65 9.61 -4.86
N TYR A 180 -2.84 10.31 -5.64
CA TYR A 180 -1.95 11.36 -5.14
C TYR A 180 -2.74 12.44 -4.39
N GLU A 181 -3.78 12.98 -5.03
CA GLU A 181 -4.65 14.00 -4.43
C GLU A 181 -5.44 13.47 -3.23
N LEU A 182 -5.94 12.23 -3.30
CA LEU A 182 -6.65 11.57 -2.20
C LEU A 182 -5.76 11.48 -0.95
N LEU A 183 -4.49 11.10 -1.10
CA LEU A 183 -3.55 11.05 0.01
C LEU A 183 -3.28 12.42 0.62
N LEU A 184 -3.14 13.45 -0.18
CA LEU A 184 -2.95 14.83 0.30
C LEU A 184 -4.19 15.37 0.99
N THR A 185 -5.36 15.22 0.35
CA THR A 185 -6.57 15.92 0.78
C THR A 185 -7.33 15.21 1.88
N ASP A 186 -7.51 13.90 1.77
CA ASP A 186 -8.36 13.12 2.68
C ASP A 186 -7.54 12.38 3.75
N TYR A 187 -6.44 11.74 3.35
CA TYR A 187 -5.56 11.03 4.27
C TYR A 187 -4.58 11.95 5.01
N LYS A 188 -4.38 13.19 4.55
CA LYS A 188 -3.47 14.20 5.13
C LYS A 188 -2.03 13.69 5.26
N ILE A 189 -1.56 12.98 4.26
CA ILE A 189 -0.17 12.51 4.19
C ILE A 189 0.74 13.65 3.72
N ASN A 190 1.94 13.74 4.30
CA ASN A 190 2.95 14.71 3.87
C ASN A 190 3.33 14.45 2.41
N GLU A 191 3.28 15.49 1.58
CA GLU A 191 3.57 15.45 0.15
C GLU A 191 4.94 14.85 -0.18
N GLU A 192 5.96 15.13 0.64
CA GLU A 192 7.31 14.59 0.47
C GLU A 192 7.38 13.05 0.49
N LYS A 193 6.38 12.38 1.08
CA LYS A 193 6.28 10.93 1.10
C LYS A 193 5.58 10.34 -0.12
N ILE A 194 4.86 11.16 -0.90
CA ILE A 194 3.98 10.69 -1.96
C ILE A 194 4.69 10.81 -3.30
N HIS A 195 4.81 9.72 -4.03
CA HIS A 195 5.49 9.67 -5.31
C HIS A 195 4.57 9.10 -6.38
N LEU A 196 4.26 9.91 -7.39
CA LEU A 196 3.49 9.46 -8.55
C LEU A 196 4.41 8.68 -9.51
N VAL A 197 4.15 7.38 -9.62
CA VAL A 197 4.86 6.48 -10.54
C VAL A 197 3.84 5.64 -11.28
N TYR A 198 3.54 6.02 -12.51
CA TYR A 198 2.62 5.25 -13.34
C TYR A 198 3.13 3.84 -13.61
N ASN A 199 2.22 2.89 -13.78
CA ASN A 199 2.55 1.57 -14.28
C ASN A 199 3.25 1.70 -15.64
N GLY A 200 4.38 1.00 -15.79
CA GLY A 200 5.12 0.96 -17.03
C GLY A 200 5.05 -0.41 -17.68
N MET A 201 5.10 -0.44 -19.00
CA MET A 201 5.23 -1.66 -19.77
C MET A 201 6.40 -1.54 -20.75
N LYS A 202 7.08 -2.68 -20.96
CA LYS A 202 8.18 -2.75 -21.92
C LYS A 202 7.63 -2.49 -23.31
N ASP A 203 8.27 -1.55 -24.02
CA ASP A 203 7.98 -1.35 -25.43
C ASP A 203 8.34 -2.62 -26.21
N ASN A 204 7.41 -3.06 -27.02
CA ASN A 204 7.60 -4.21 -27.89
C ASN A 204 7.65 -3.75 -29.35
N PRO A 205 8.85 -3.64 -29.96
CA PRO A 205 8.98 -3.18 -31.34
C PRO A 205 8.30 -4.11 -32.36
N MET A 206 7.92 -5.32 -31.94
CA MET A 206 7.16 -6.28 -32.77
C MET A 206 5.66 -6.10 -32.68
N ILE A 207 5.15 -5.19 -31.84
CA ILE A 207 3.72 -4.86 -31.83
C ILE A 207 3.40 -4.23 -33.19
N THR A 208 2.55 -4.92 -33.93
CA THR A 208 2.01 -4.39 -35.18
C THR A 208 1.19 -3.16 -34.82
N ARG A 209 1.64 -1.98 -35.24
CA ARG A 209 0.89 -0.73 -35.04
C ARG A 209 -0.52 -0.92 -35.57
N TYR A 210 -1.51 -0.43 -34.83
CA TYR A 210 -2.91 -0.48 -35.24
C TYR A 210 -3.04 -0.10 -36.73
N ARG A 211 -3.58 -1.03 -37.52
CA ARG A 211 -3.91 -0.79 -38.93
C ARG A 211 -5.42 -0.74 -39.02
N ASP A 212 -5.94 0.40 -39.45
CA ASP A 212 -7.35 0.55 -39.74
C ASP A 212 -7.68 -0.17 -41.08
N GLU A 213 -7.45 -1.49 -41.09
CA GLU A 213 -7.78 -2.35 -42.21
C GLU A 213 -9.30 -2.55 -42.25
N VAL A 214 -9.87 -2.59 -43.42
CA VAL A 214 -11.28 -2.95 -43.63
C VAL A 214 -11.43 -4.43 -43.22
N LYS A 215 -11.83 -4.67 -41.98
CA LYS A 215 -12.08 -6.02 -41.46
C LYS A 215 -13.51 -6.41 -41.76
N ASN A 216 -13.73 -7.65 -42.19
CA ASN A 216 -15.07 -8.18 -42.41
C ASN A 216 -15.91 -8.18 -41.13
N ILE A 217 -15.27 -8.33 -39.95
CA ILE A 217 -15.92 -8.29 -38.64
C ILE A 217 -15.27 -7.20 -37.81
N LYS A 218 -16.08 -6.31 -37.24
CA LYS A 218 -15.65 -5.29 -36.29
C LYS A 218 -15.60 -5.90 -34.90
N GLU A 219 -14.40 -6.03 -34.34
CA GLU A 219 -14.16 -6.66 -33.04
C GLU A 219 -14.10 -5.60 -31.93
N ILE A 220 -14.96 -5.72 -30.92
CA ILE A 220 -14.91 -4.95 -29.68
C ILE A 220 -14.23 -5.82 -28.63
N LEU A 221 -13.19 -5.31 -28.00
CA LEU A 221 -12.37 -6.06 -27.05
C LEU A 221 -12.45 -5.47 -25.64
N PHE A 222 -12.80 -6.30 -24.68
CA PHE A 222 -12.58 -6.05 -23.26
C PHE A 222 -11.51 -7.03 -22.73
N VAL A 223 -10.58 -6.51 -21.92
CA VAL A 223 -9.56 -7.34 -21.23
C VAL A 223 -9.54 -6.96 -19.76
N GLY A 224 -9.83 -7.90 -18.88
CA GLY A 224 -9.83 -7.70 -17.44
C GLY A 224 -10.56 -8.80 -16.69
N ARG A 225 -10.54 -8.73 -15.35
CA ARG A 225 -11.35 -9.65 -14.55
C ARG A 225 -12.84 -9.40 -14.79
N LEU A 226 -13.63 -10.47 -14.81
CA LEU A 226 -15.09 -10.35 -14.98
C LEU A 226 -15.76 -10.04 -13.62
N ASP A 227 -15.41 -8.91 -13.03
CA ASP A 227 -15.98 -8.41 -11.78
C ASP A 227 -16.97 -7.26 -12.07
N PRO A 228 -18.03 -7.06 -11.26
CA PRO A 228 -19.00 -5.98 -11.46
C PRO A 228 -18.36 -4.60 -11.52
N ILE A 229 -17.30 -4.33 -10.74
CA ILE A 229 -16.57 -3.06 -10.73
C ILE A 229 -15.93 -2.72 -12.10
N LYS A 230 -15.80 -3.70 -13.00
CA LYS A 230 -15.29 -3.54 -14.36
C LYS A 230 -16.36 -3.20 -15.38
N GLY A 231 -17.63 -3.14 -14.98
CA GLY A 231 -18.74 -2.71 -15.81
C GLY A 231 -19.14 -3.68 -16.92
N ILE A 232 -18.94 -5.00 -16.73
CA ILE A 232 -19.21 -6.02 -17.76
C ILE A 232 -20.67 -6.02 -18.20
N ASP A 233 -21.59 -5.89 -17.26
CA ASP A 233 -23.03 -5.81 -17.51
C ASP A 233 -23.40 -4.62 -18.39
N TYR A 234 -22.76 -3.48 -18.20
CA TYR A 234 -22.96 -2.27 -19.02
C TYR A 234 -22.39 -2.44 -20.43
N ILE A 235 -21.23 -3.13 -20.57
CA ILE A 235 -20.67 -3.44 -21.91
C ILE A 235 -21.68 -4.28 -22.71
N ILE A 236 -22.22 -5.35 -22.11
CA ILE A 236 -23.15 -6.26 -22.79
C ILE A 236 -24.43 -5.52 -23.17
N LYS A 237 -24.99 -4.70 -22.27
CA LYS A 237 -26.18 -3.90 -22.56
C LYS A 237 -25.95 -2.89 -23.69
N ALA A 238 -24.84 -2.15 -23.65
CA ALA A 238 -24.47 -1.21 -24.71
C ALA A 238 -24.22 -1.92 -26.04
N PHE A 239 -23.54 -3.07 -26.01
CA PHE A 239 -23.33 -3.91 -27.18
C PHE A 239 -24.65 -4.35 -27.82
N LYS A 240 -25.67 -4.75 -27.05
CA LYS A 240 -26.99 -5.12 -27.56
C LYS A 240 -27.63 -3.97 -28.35
N ILE A 241 -27.51 -2.72 -27.88
CA ILE A 241 -28.06 -1.55 -28.57
C ILE A 241 -27.40 -1.39 -29.94
N ILE A 242 -26.08 -1.45 -30.03
CA ILE A 242 -25.35 -1.24 -31.28
C ILE A 242 -25.45 -2.44 -32.23
N ALA A 243 -25.57 -3.66 -31.73
CA ALA A 243 -25.69 -4.89 -32.51
C ALA A 243 -26.99 -4.99 -33.31
N THR A 244 -28.01 -4.16 -32.97
CA THR A 244 -29.24 -4.02 -33.75
C THR A 244 -29.07 -3.13 -35.00
N ARG A 245 -28.02 -2.29 -35.03
CA ARG A 245 -27.79 -1.27 -36.05
C ARG A 245 -26.57 -1.55 -36.93
N THR A 246 -25.63 -2.37 -36.39
CA THR A 246 -24.35 -2.64 -37.05
C THR A 246 -24.22 -4.14 -37.32
N GLU A 247 -24.11 -4.47 -38.63
CA GLU A 247 -23.80 -5.83 -39.05
C GLU A 247 -22.32 -6.17 -38.83
N ASN A 248 -22.02 -7.45 -38.79
CA ASN A 248 -20.64 -7.98 -38.63
C ASN A 248 -19.90 -7.43 -37.40
N LEU A 249 -20.60 -7.36 -36.27
CA LEU A 249 -20.08 -6.89 -35.00
C LEU A 249 -19.88 -8.08 -34.05
N HIS A 250 -18.75 -8.12 -33.36
CA HIS A 250 -18.45 -9.14 -32.35
C HIS A 250 -17.88 -8.52 -31.09
N LEU A 251 -18.29 -9.02 -29.92
CA LEU A 251 -17.77 -8.62 -28.62
C LEU A 251 -16.98 -9.78 -28.00
N THR A 252 -15.71 -9.55 -27.70
CA THR A 252 -14.86 -10.49 -26.99
C THR A 252 -14.53 -9.99 -25.59
N LEU A 253 -14.88 -10.79 -24.58
CA LEU A 253 -14.64 -10.55 -23.16
C LEU A 253 -13.54 -11.51 -22.69
N VAL A 254 -12.32 -10.98 -22.55
CA VAL A 254 -11.13 -11.75 -22.14
C VAL A 254 -10.88 -11.54 -20.65
N GLY A 255 -10.87 -12.63 -19.91
CA GLY A 255 -10.49 -12.61 -18.49
C GLY A 255 -11.13 -13.70 -17.66
N ASP A 256 -10.65 -13.80 -16.43
CA ASP A 256 -11.15 -14.74 -15.44
C ASP A 256 -12.27 -14.12 -14.60
N GLY A 257 -13.16 -14.96 -14.10
CA GLY A 257 -14.27 -14.57 -13.24
C GLY A 257 -15.50 -15.46 -13.44
N ASN A 258 -16.54 -15.20 -12.66
CA ASN A 258 -17.82 -15.92 -12.82
C ASN A 258 -18.64 -15.26 -13.94
N PHE A 259 -18.50 -15.76 -15.18
CA PHE A 259 -19.26 -15.27 -16.31
C PHE A 259 -20.74 -15.72 -16.31
N SER A 260 -21.11 -16.75 -15.52
CA SER A 260 -22.49 -17.25 -15.46
C SER A 260 -23.51 -16.16 -15.11
N GLN A 261 -23.13 -15.19 -14.29
CA GLN A 261 -23.98 -14.05 -13.92
C GLN A 261 -24.33 -13.12 -15.10
N TYR A 262 -23.53 -13.14 -16.18
CA TYR A 262 -23.71 -12.30 -17.35
C TYR A 262 -24.45 -13.00 -18.49
N LEU A 263 -24.62 -14.33 -18.41
CA LEU A 263 -25.21 -15.10 -19.51
C LEU A 263 -26.62 -14.63 -19.88
N ALA A 264 -27.48 -14.40 -18.90
CA ALA A 264 -28.85 -13.93 -19.17
C ALA A 264 -28.87 -12.58 -19.93
N LEU A 265 -27.87 -11.72 -19.74
CA LEU A 265 -27.76 -10.45 -20.46
C LEU A 265 -27.46 -10.63 -21.96
N CYS A 266 -26.90 -11.78 -22.36
CA CYS A 266 -26.52 -12.07 -23.74
C CYS A 266 -27.69 -12.54 -24.60
N GLU A 267 -28.89 -12.69 -24.02
CA GLU A 267 -30.09 -13.12 -24.80
C GLU A 267 -30.29 -12.24 -26.02
N GLY A 268 -30.50 -12.87 -27.17
CA GLY A 268 -30.66 -12.24 -28.48
C GLY A 268 -29.37 -11.87 -29.21
N VAL A 269 -28.19 -12.03 -28.60
CA VAL A 269 -26.87 -11.73 -29.20
C VAL A 269 -25.81 -12.80 -28.89
N TRP A 270 -26.22 -14.00 -28.54
CA TRP A 270 -25.35 -15.09 -28.14
C TRP A 270 -24.26 -15.44 -29.16
N ASP A 271 -24.58 -15.39 -30.43
CA ASP A 271 -23.70 -15.68 -31.55
C ASP A 271 -22.65 -14.58 -31.79
N LYS A 272 -22.82 -13.41 -31.14
CA LYS A 272 -21.97 -12.24 -31.31
C LYS A 272 -21.10 -11.94 -30.07
N ILE A 273 -21.15 -12.76 -29.03
CA ILE A 273 -20.38 -12.55 -27.78
C ILE A 273 -19.54 -13.78 -27.47
N THR A 274 -18.27 -13.57 -27.17
CA THR A 274 -17.34 -14.61 -26.72
C THR A 274 -16.78 -14.29 -25.34
N PHE A 275 -16.90 -15.23 -24.40
CA PHE A 275 -16.17 -15.26 -23.15
C PHE A 275 -15.00 -16.23 -23.28
N THR A 276 -13.77 -15.75 -23.25
CA THR A 276 -12.59 -16.59 -23.49
C THR A 276 -12.05 -17.27 -22.24
N GLY A 277 -12.41 -16.77 -21.05
CA GLY A 277 -11.65 -17.06 -19.84
C GLY A 277 -10.27 -16.42 -19.88
N LYS A 278 -9.38 -16.84 -18.97
CA LYS A 278 -8.01 -16.36 -18.90
C LYS A 278 -7.18 -16.90 -20.05
N LEU A 279 -6.50 -16.03 -20.77
CA LEU A 279 -5.60 -16.37 -21.88
C LEU A 279 -4.13 -16.28 -21.48
N SER A 280 -3.28 -17.03 -22.16
CA SER A 280 -1.84 -16.82 -22.14
C SER A 280 -1.48 -15.50 -22.86
N LYS A 281 -0.33 -14.92 -22.54
CA LYS A 281 0.13 -13.67 -23.19
C LYS A 281 0.15 -13.80 -24.72
N LYS A 282 0.62 -14.92 -25.27
CA LYS A 282 0.66 -15.19 -26.71
C LYS A 282 -0.73 -15.23 -27.35
N GLN A 283 -1.71 -15.79 -26.67
CA GLN A 283 -3.11 -15.83 -27.15
C GLN A 283 -3.74 -14.43 -27.07
N LEU A 284 -3.53 -13.71 -25.96
CA LEU A 284 -4.04 -12.36 -25.77
C LEU A 284 -3.53 -11.38 -26.85
N GLU A 285 -2.25 -11.50 -27.26
CA GLU A 285 -1.65 -10.74 -28.34
C GLU A 285 -2.48 -10.87 -29.65
N GLN A 286 -3.00 -12.06 -29.96
CA GLN A 286 -3.82 -12.27 -31.16
C GLN A 286 -5.14 -11.49 -31.10
N PHE A 287 -5.73 -11.34 -29.89
CA PHE A 287 -6.95 -10.55 -29.72
C PHE A 287 -6.68 -9.05 -29.83
N TYR A 288 -5.56 -8.57 -29.25
CA TYR A 288 -5.14 -7.17 -29.46
C TYR A 288 -4.94 -6.85 -30.94
N ASN A 289 -4.31 -7.72 -31.71
CA ASN A 289 -4.07 -7.53 -33.15
C ASN A 289 -5.38 -7.54 -33.97
N ARG A 290 -6.42 -8.20 -33.48
CA ARG A 290 -7.73 -8.31 -34.15
C ARG A 290 -8.70 -7.21 -33.74
N ALA A 291 -8.53 -6.60 -32.59
CA ALA A 291 -9.46 -5.61 -32.07
C ALA A 291 -9.63 -4.42 -33.05
N THR A 292 -10.86 -3.98 -33.22
CA THR A 292 -11.19 -2.74 -33.92
C THR A 292 -11.20 -1.59 -32.92
N ILE A 293 -11.84 -1.80 -31.78
CA ILE A 293 -11.85 -0.88 -30.64
C ILE A 293 -11.74 -1.67 -29.33
N GLY A 294 -11.26 -1.00 -28.29
CA GLY A 294 -11.31 -1.49 -26.91
C GLY A 294 -12.44 -0.84 -26.11
N VAL A 295 -12.80 -1.44 -24.98
CA VAL A 295 -13.77 -0.88 -24.04
C VAL A 295 -13.36 -1.21 -22.60
N GLN A 296 -13.29 -0.18 -21.73
CA GLN A 296 -12.86 -0.27 -20.32
C GLN A 296 -13.77 0.59 -19.43
N PRO A 297 -15.05 0.23 -19.21
CA PRO A 297 -15.99 1.05 -18.44
C PRO A 297 -15.92 0.75 -16.94
N SER A 298 -14.70 0.67 -16.40
CA SER A 298 -14.46 0.37 -15.00
C SER A 298 -14.89 1.52 -14.08
N PHE A 299 -15.51 1.20 -12.96
CA PHE A 299 -15.87 2.17 -11.93
C PHE A 299 -14.69 2.55 -11.04
N HIS A 300 -13.64 1.74 -11.03
CA HIS A 300 -12.41 2.04 -10.31
C HIS A 300 -11.20 1.37 -10.95
N GLU A 301 -10.18 2.16 -11.21
CA GLU A 301 -8.84 1.75 -11.63
C GLU A 301 -7.81 2.69 -11.03
N GLN A 302 -6.66 2.17 -10.65
CA GLN A 302 -5.53 3.03 -10.29
C GLN A 302 -4.71 3.38 -11.55
N CYS A 303 -4.25 2.36 -12.27
CA CYS A 303 -3.53 2.49 -13.52
C CYS A 303 -3.62 1.14 -14.25
N SER A 304 -4.55 1.03 -15.18
CA SER A 304 -4.93 -0.23 -15.80
C SER A 304 -3.88 -0.78 -16.76
N TYR A 305 -3.33 -1.96 -16.49
CA TYR A 305 -2.42 -2.62 -17.44
C TYR A 305 -3.09 -2.98 -18.76
N SER A 306 -4.35 -3.39 -18.77
CA SER A 306 -5.06 -3.67 -20.03
C SER A 306 -5.25 -2.42 -20.89
N ALA A 307 -5.47 -1.26 -20.28
CA ALA A 307 -5.50 0.03 -21.00
C ALA A 307 -4.09 0.37 -21.54
N ILE A 308 -3.03 0.18 -20.75
CA ILE A 308 -1.64 0.37 -21.22
C ILE A 308 -1.31 -0.56 -22.39
N GLU A 309 -1.74 -1.83 -22.32
CA GLU A 309 -1.56 -2.80 -23.41
C GLU A 309 -2.31 -2.37 -24.67
N MET A 310 -3.55 -1.86 -24.54
CA MET A 310 -4.31 -1.29 -25.68
C MET A 310 -3.59 -0.06 -26.27
N MET A 311 -3.07 0.85 -25.42
CA MET A 311 -2.28 2.00 -25.88
C MET A 311 -1.05 1.57 -26.66
N ALA A 312 -0.29 0.60 -26.12
CA ALA A 312 0.92 0.09 -26.77
C ALA A 312 0.62 -0.52 -28.15
N HIS A 313 -0.53 -1.22 -28.29
CA HIS A 313 -0.99 -1.76 -29.57
C HIS A 313 -1.65 -0.71 -30.48
N GLY A 314 -1.83 0.53 -29.99
CA GLY A 314 -2.52 1.59 -30.71
C GLY A 314 -4.01 1.31 -30.91
N ILE A 315 -4.63 0.50 -30.08
CA ILE A 315 -6.06 0.20 -30.14
C ILE A 315 -6.82 1.39 -29.57
N PRO A 316 -7.65 2.09 -30.35
CA PRO A 316 -8.52 3.13 -29.82
C PRO A 316 -9.55 2.50 -28.89
N PHE A 317 -9.71 3.05 -27.68
CA PHE A 317 -10.64 2.48 -26.72
C PHE A 317 -11.47 3.53 -25.99
N ILE A 318 -12.59 3.10 -25.47
CA ILE A 318 -13.52 3.88 -24.67
C ILE A 318 -13.27 3.52 -23.20
N ALA A 319 -13.24 4.53 -22.34
CA ALA A 319 -13.06 4.36 -20.90
C ALA A 319 -14.04 5.27 -20.14
N THR A 320 -14.17 5.03 -18.84
CA THR A 320 -14.83 5.96 -17.92
C THR A 320 -13.86 7.02 -17.42
N ASP A 321 -14.39 8.13 -16.97
CA ASP A 321 -13.64 9.18 -16.28
C ASP A 321 -13.37 8.86 -14.80
N SER A 322 -13.59 7.60 -14.37
CA SER A 322 -13.41 7.17 -13.00
C SER A 322 -11.94 7.14 -12.58
N THR A 323 -11.67 7.64 -11.39
CA THR A 323 -10.41 7.52 -10.68
C THR A 323 -9.17 7.67 -11.59
N GLY A 324 -8.19 6.72 -11.56
CA GLY A 324 -6.99 6.80 -12.41
C GLY A 324 -7.23 6.49 -13.89
N LEU A 325 -8.41 5.98 -14.29
CA LEU A 325 -8.67 5.67 -15.69
C LEU A 325 -8.93 6.93 -16.52
N GLY A 326 -9.59 7.94 -15.92
CA GLY A 326 -9.85 9.23 -16.60
C GLY A 326 -8.57 9.90 -17.10
N GLU A 327 -7.52 9.93 -16.28
CA GLU A 327 -6.24 10.54 -16.68
C GLU A 327 -5.46 9.74 -17.75
N MET A 328 -5.77 8.46 -17.91
CA MET A 328 -5.23 7.64 -19.00
C MET A 328 -5.84 8.02 -20.37
N MET A 329 -6.89 8.84 -20.37
CA MET A 329 -7.56 9.34 -21.56
C MET A 329 -7.34 10.84 -21.80
N ASP A 330 -6.36 11.46 -21.15
CA ASP A 330 -6.08 12.91 -21.23
C ASP A 330 -6.00 13.44 -22.69
N TYR A 331 -5.52 12.61 -23.63
CA TYR A 331 -5.37 12.99 -25.03
C TYR A 331 -6.58 12.64 -25.91
N THR A 332 -7.57 11.95 -25.34
CA THR A 332 -8.74 11.43 -26.06
C THR A 332 -10.03 11.60 -25.24
N PRO A 333 -10.36 12.82 -24.77
CA PRO A 333 -11.52 13.06 -23.92
C PRO A 333 -12.85 12.71 -24.62
N GLU A 334 -12.89 12.73 -25.95
CA GLU A 334 -14.03 12.30 -26.75
C GLU A 334 -14.41 10.81 -26.56
N CYS A 335 -13.47 9.99 -26.07
CA CYS A 335 -13.68 8.56 -25.80
C CYS A 335 -14.02 8.28 -24.33
N LEU A 336 -14.22 9.31 -23.50
CA LEU A 336 -14.63 9.15 -22.10
C LEU A 336 -16.16 9.03 -21.97
N VAL A 337 -16.58 8.15 -21.08
CA VAL A 337 -17.95 8.03 -20.55
C VAL A 337 -17.95 8.56 -19.13
N HIS A 338 -18.82 9.52 -18.86
CA HIS A 338 -18.92 10.16 -17.57
C HIS A 338 -19.67 9.31 -16.54
N ILE A 339 -19.15 9.25 -15.31
CA ILE A 339 -19.81 8.65 -14.14
C ILE A 339 -20.22 9.77 -13.19
N ASP A 340 -21.52 10.06 -13.10
CA ASP A 340 -22.03 10.95 -12.05
C ASP A 340 -22.03 10.22 -10.71
N GLU A 341 -21.11 10.59 -9.81
CA GLU A 341 -21.00 9.98 -8.48
C GLU A 341 -22.17 10.30 -7.55
N ASN A 342 -22.90 11.39 -7.79
CA ASN A 342 -24.02 11.84 -6.96
C ASN A 342 -25.34 11.23 -7.39
N ASP A 343 -25.54 11.07 -8.71
CA ASP A 343 -26.79 10.60 -9.31
C ASP A 343 -26.52 9.63 -10.47
N PHE A 344 -25.90 8.50 -10.18
CA PHE A 344 -25.61 7.48 -11.19
C PHE A 344 -26.88 6.85 -11.74
N GLN A 345 -27.12 7.07 -13.05
CA GLN A 345 -28.26 6.52 -13.80
C GLN A 345 -27.78 5.40 -14.72
N PRO A 346 -28.04 4.12 -14.39
CA PRO A 346 -27.52 2.97 -15.14
C PRO A 346 -27.90 2.97 -16.61
N ASP A 347 -29.13 3.35 -16.95
CA ASP A 347 -29.60 3.31 -18.35
C ASP A 347 -28.98 4.43 -19.16
N ALA A 348 -28.86 5.64 -18.62
CA ALA A 348 -28.16 6.75 -19.28
C ALA A 348 -26.68 6.44 -19.48
N PHE A 349 -26.04 5.76 -18.53
CA PHE A 349 -24.66 5.30 -18.69
C PHE A 349 -24.51 4.27 -19.81
N VAL A 350 -25.44 3.32 -19.93
CA VAL A 350 -25.48 2.34 -21.04
C VAL A 350 -25.64 3.04 -22.39
N GLU A 351 -26.52 4.03 -22.48
CA GLU A 351 -26.74 4.82 -23.70
C GLU A 351 -25.48 5.59 -24.10
N GLN A 352 -24.86 6.31 -23.17
CA GLN A 352 -23.58 7.00 -23.43
C GLN A 352 -22.49 6.03 -23.91
N LEU A 353 -22.37 4.87 -23.26
CA LEU A 353 -21.38 3.86 -23.65
C LEU A 353 -21.66 3.35 -25.06
N ALA A 354 -22.92 3.05 -25.40
CA ALA A 354 -23.34 2.64 -26.74
C ALA A 354 -23.05 3.70 -27.80
N GLU A 355 -23.36 4.96 -27.52
CA GLU A 355 -23.07 6.09 -28.44
C GLU A 355 -21.57 6.23 -28.72
N LYS A 356 -20.73 6.18 -27.68
CA LYS A 356 -19.28 6.26 -27.84
C LYS A 356 -18.71 5.06 -28.61
N MET A 357 -19.23 3.85 -28.36
CA MET A 357 -18.86 2.65 -29.11
C MET A 357 -19.25 2.79 -30.59
N ASP A 358 -20.46 3.20 -30.88
CA ASP A 358 -20.95 3.37 -32.26
C ASP A 358 -20.16 4.46 -33.01
N LEU A 359 -19.91 5.60 -32.36
CA LEU A 359 -19.10 6.69 -32.91
C LEU A 359 -17.70 6.18 -33.30
N LEU A 360 -17.01 5.48 -32.36
CA LEU A 360 -15.66 5.01 -32.61
C LEU A 360 -15.63 3.86 -33.65
N LEU A 361 -16.70 3.06 -33.78
CA LEU A 361 -16.83 2.03 -34.81
C LEU A 361 -17.14 2.58 -36.20
N SER A 362 -17.84 3.70 -36.30
CA SER A 362 -18.27 4.29 -37.58
C SER A 362 -17.24 5.26 -38.18
N ASP A 363 -16.52 6.03 -37.33
CA ASP A 363 -15.58 7.07 -37.76
C ASP A 363 -14.12 6.55 -37.79
N SER A 364 -13.61 6.23 -38.97
CA SER A 364 -12.24 5.79 -39.17
C SER A 364 -11.19 6.87 -38.92
N GLN A 365 -11.53 8.14 -39.16
CA GLN A 365 -10.58 9.24 -38.87
C GLN A 365 -10.43 9.46 -37.38
N LEU A 366 -11.53 9.39 -36.64
CA LEU A 366 -11.50 9.43 -35.17
C LEU A 366 -10.70 8.26 -34.61
N ARG A 367 -10.93 7.01 -35.09
CA ARG A 367 -10.14 5.86 -34.67
C ARG A 367 -8.65 6.07 -34.86
N ARG A 368 -8.23 6.57 -36.01
CA ARG A 368 -6.82 6.84 -36.32
C ARG A 368 -6.23 7.92 -35.41
N LYS A 369 -6.99 9.02 -35.21
CA LYS A 369 -6.60 10.11 -34.31
C LYS A 369 -6.41 9.59 -32.88
N THR A 370 -7.39 8.86 -32.37
CA THR A 370 -7.38 8.27 -31.03
C THR A 370 -6.22 7.27 -30.87
N SER A 371 -6.01 6.39 -31.85
CA SER A 371 -4.88 5.43 -31.84
C SER A 371 -3.54 6.15 -31.70
N ASN A 372 -3.29 7.16 -32.53
CA ASN A 372 -2.02 7.91 -32.50
C ASN A 372 -1.82 8.64 -31.16
N ALA A 373 -2.87 9.28 -30.64
CA ALA A 373 -2.83 10.00 -29.37
C ALA A 373 -2.54 9.06 -28.18
N LEU A 374 -3.14 7.88 -28.16
CA LEU A 374 -2.92 6.87 -27.12
C LEU A 374 -1.52 6.25 -27.20
N GLN A 375 -0.99 6.01 -28.41
CA GLN A 375 0.39 5.55 -28.55
C GLN A 375 1.41 6.62 -28.10
N GLN A 376 1.15 7.89 -28.41
CA GLN A 376 1.96 9.00 -27.92
C GLN A 376 1.95 9.02 -26.39
N LEU A 377 0.78 8.93 -25.77
CA LEU A 377 0.62 8.93 -24.32
C LEU A 377 1.34 7.72 -23.67
N PHE A 378 1.28 6.53 -24.30
CA PHE A 378 2.04 5.37 -23.86
C PHE A 378 3.54 5.66 -23.82
N CYS A 379 4.09 6.23 -24.90
CA CYS A 379 5.52 6.56 -24.97
C CYS A 379 5.93 7.60 -23.92
N GLU A 380 5.08 8.57 -23.64
CA GLU A 380 5.36 9.69 -22.73
C GLU A 380 5.17 9.36 -21.24
N ARG A 381 4.28 8.40 -20.88
CA ARG A 381 3.93 8.16 -19.47
C ARG A 381 4.01 6.70 -19.04
N TYR A 382 3.65 5.76 -19.92
CA TYR A 382 3.40 4.37 -19.54
C TYR A 382 4.45 3.39 -20.06
N SER A 383 5.58 3.89 -20.59
CA SER A 383 6.71 3.03 -20.94
C SER A 383 7.49 2.60 -19.69
N LEU A 384 8.15 1.44 -19.77
CA LEU A 384 8.99 0.93 -18.67
C LEU A 384 10.13 1.89 -18.35
N GLY A 385 10.62 2.63 -19.36
CA GLY A 385 11.66 3.64 -19.16
C GLY A 385 11.22 4.78 -18.23
N HIS A 386 9.97 5.27 -18.38
CA HIS A 386 9.42 6.29 -17.51
C HIS A 386 9.23 5.78 -16.08
N MET A 387 8.68 4.58 -15.91
CA MET A 387 8.55 3.94 -14.60
C MET A 387 9.91 3.78 -13.91
N SER A 388 10.93 3.32 -14.66
CA SER A 388 12.28 3.14 -14.14
C SER A 388 12.94 4.46 -13.72
N LYS A 389 12.80 5.51 -14.54
CA LYS A 389 13.31 6.86 -14.24
C LYS A 389 12.66 7.43 -12.98
N ALA A 390 11.33 7.32 -12.85
CA ALA A 390 10.60 7.80 -11.69
C ALA A 390 11.02 7.05 -10.41
N LEU A 391 11.16 5.73 -10.47
CA LEU A 391 11.68 4.93 -9.35
C LEU A 391 13.11 5.35 -8.98
N GLY A 392 13.98 5.57 -9.97
CA GLY A 392 15.35 6.03 -9.74
C GLY A 392 15.39 7.34 -8.95
N MET A 393 14.56 8.32 -9.31
CA MET A 393 14.46 9.60 -8.59
C MET A 393 14.08 9.42 -7.11
N ILE A 394 13.18 8.49 -6.80
CA ILE A 394 12.80 8.16 -5.42
C ILE A 394 13.98 7.56 -4.67
N LEU A 395 14.70 6.63 -5.30
CA LEU A 395 15.78 5.89 -4.65
C LEU A 395 17.07 6.72 -4.49
N ASP A 396 17.28 7.70 -5.37
CA ASP A 396 18.43 8.63 -5.34
C ASP A 396 18.20 9.82 -4.40
N SER A 397 16.94 10.07 -3.98
CA SER A 397 16.66 11.09 -2.99
C SER A 397 17.37 10.73 -1.68
N GLN A 398 18.37 11.56 -1.29
CA GLN A 398 19.07 11.43 -0.02
C GLN A 398 18.13 11.85 1.11
N ARG A 399 17.24 10.96 1.56
CA ARG A 399 16.66 11.09 2.88
C ARG A 399 17.71 10.63 3.88
N GLN A 400 17.88 11.40 4.95
CA GLN A 400 18.73 10.98 6.07
C GLN A 400 18.25 9.58 6.50
N GLU A 401 19.19 8.63 6.58
CA GLU A 401 18.94 7.20 6.82
C GLU A 401 18.47 6.89 8.26
N GLU A 402 17.99 7.90 8.99
CA GLU A 402 17.36 7.69 10.29
C GLU A 402 15.94 7.19 10.09
N THR A 403 15.61 6.09 10.77
CA THR A 403 14.23 5.61 10.87
C THR A 403 13.43 6.62 11.69
N ILE A 404 12.97 7.69 11.05
CA ILE A 404 12.10 8.68 11.68
C ILE A 404 10.70 8.06 11.73
N ILE A 405 10.23 7.75 12.93
CA ILE A 405 8.81 7.45 13.15
C ILE A 405 8.06 8.73 12.76
N SER A 406 7.18 8.64 11.77
CA SER A 406 6.45 9.82 11.32
C SER A 406 5.60 10.39 12.44
N GLY A 407 5.47 11.72 12.49
CA GLY A 407 4.60 12.39 13.46
C GLY A 407 3.17 11.85 13.47
N ASP A 408 2.69 11.36 12.33
CA ASP A 408 1.35 10.77 12.18
C ASP A 408 1.16 9.43 12.90
N PHE A 409 2.25 8.71 13.16
CA PHE A 409 2.19 7.45 13.92
C PHE A 409 2.24 7.69 15.45
N LEU A 410 2.75 8.82 15.89
CA LEU A 410 2.90 9.12 17.32
C LEU A 410 1.58 9.06 18.10
N PRO A 411 0.44 9.59 17.61
CA PRO A 411 -0.85 9.45 18.32
C PRO A 411 -1.30 8.00 18.49
N TYR A 412 -0.98 7.13 17.53
CA TYR A 412 -1.25 5.70 17.65
C TYR A 412 -0.36 5.06 18.71
N LEU A 413 0.93 5.37 18.70
CA LEU A 413 1.89 4.88 19.68
C LEU A 413 1.56 5.40 21.10
N ASP A 414 1.08 6.64 21.23
CA ASP A 414 0.55 7.21 22.47
C ASP A 414 -0.55 6.32 23.06
N ASN A 415 -1.53 5.91 22.24
CA ASN A 415 -2.64 5.07 22.68
C ASN A 415 -2.18 3.65 23.08
N GLU A 416 -1.20 3.08 22.36
CA GLU A 416 -0.68 1.75 22.70
C GLU A 416 0.15 1.77 23.98
N MET A 417 0.92 2.82 24.24
CA MET A 417 1.61 2.98 25.52
C MET A 417 0.63 3.14 26.68
N ILE A 418 -0.45 3.92 26.50
CA ILE A 418 -1.53 4.04 27.48
C ILE A 418 -2.19 2.69 27.74
N ARG A 419 -2.43 1.88 26.70
CA ARG A 419 -3.00 0.54 26.85
C ARG A 419 -2.10 -0.38 27.65
N LEU A 420 -0.80 -0.38 27.39
CA LEU A 420 0.17 -1.16 28.17
C LEU A 420 0.17 -0.78 29.66
N ILE A 421 0.05 0.51 29.96
CA ILE A 421 -0.04 1.00 31.34
C ILE A 421 -1.32 0.50 32.03
N ASN A 422 -2.44 0.50 31.31
CA ASN A 422 -3.73 0.04 31.85
C ASN A 422 -3.77 -1.48 32.05
N ASP A 423 -3.23 -2.24 31.10
CA ASP A 423 -3.23 -3.72 31.12
C ASP A 423 -2.15 -4.31 32.03
N ARG A 424 -1.15 -3.53 32.42
CA ARG A 424 0.00 -3.93 33.28
C ARG A 424 0.55 -5.33 32.98
N PRO A 425 0.95 -5.66 31.72
CA PRO A 425 1.57 -6.95 31.43
C PRO A 425 2.93 -7.07 32.14
N ALA A 426 3.39 -8.28 32.40
CA ALA A 426 4.72 -8.49 32.96
C ALA A 426 5.80 -7.91 32.03
N LEU A 427 6.53 -6.90 32.50
CA LEU A 427 7.58 -6.18 31.77
C LEU A 427 8.81 -6.04 32.65
N ASP A 428 9.99 -6.19 32.04
CA ASP A 428 11.26 -5.93 32.73
C ASP A 428 11.47 -4.42 32.96
N MET A 429 12.30 -4.08 33.92
CA MET A 429 12.63 -2.69 34.27
C MET A 429 13.55 -2.00 33.26
N ASP A 430 13.97 -2.68 32.21
CA ASP A 430 14.93 -2.19 31.23
C ASP A 430 14.32 -1.15 30.27
N TYR A 431 15.16 -0.67 29.34
CA TYR A 431 14.77 0.33 28.34
C TYR A 431 13.81 -0.22 27.27
N VAL A 432 13.66 -1.53 27.14
CA VAL A 432 12.67 -2.19 26.26
C VAL A 432 11.41 -2.62 27.04
N GLY A 433 11.29 -2.19 28.28
CA GLY A 433 10.17 -2.48 29.17
C GLY A 433 9.61 -1.22 29.86
N LEU A 434 9.44 -1.30 31.17
CA LEU A 434 8.81 -0.26 31.98
C LEU A 434 9.51 1.10 31.90
N THR A 435 10.84 1.11 31.93
CA THR A 435 11.63 2.35 31.80
C THR A 435 11.41 3.02 30.44
N GLY A 436 11.37 2.23 29.37
CA GLY A 436 11.17 2.75 28.01
C GLY A 436 9.80 3.37 27.80
N ILE A 437 8.73 2.80 28.39
CA ILE A 437 7.39 3.40 28.36
C ILE A 437 7.40 4.77 29.03
N GLY A 438 8.00 4.88 30.21
CA GLY A 438 8.12 6.14 30.94
C GLY A 438 8.93 7.19 30.17
N CYS A 439 10.07 6.79 29.57
CA CYS A 439 10.89 7.65 28.73
C CYS A 439 10.12 8.17 27.52
N TYR A 440 9.35 7.30 26.85
CA TYR A 440 8.53 7.70 25.72
C TYR A 440 7.48 8.73 26.11
N LEU A 441 6.69 8.48 27.15
CA LEU A 441 5.65 9.41 27.59
C LEU A 441 6.24 10.79 27.96
N TRP A 442 7.34 10.80 28.69
CA TRP A 442 8.01 12.06 29.08
C TRP A 442 8.55 12.82 27.88
N TRP A 443 9.22 12.16 26.96
CA TRP A 443 9.70 12.75 25.71
C TRP A 443 8.54 13.32 24.90
N ARG A 444 7.46 12.58 24.76
CA ARG A 444 6.27 12.97 23.99
C ARG A 444 5.57 14.20 24.59
N ILE A 445 5.42 14.23 25.91
CA ILE A 445 4.89 15.39 26.65
C ILE A 445 5.75 16.63 26.39
N CYS A 446 7.07 16.52 26.50
CA CYS A 446 7.98 17.63 26.24
C CYS A 446 7.88 18.11 24.78
N TRP A 447 7.72 17.20 23.83
CA TRP A 447 7.57 17.53 22.41
C TRP A 447 6.25 18.27 22.14
N LEU A 448 5.11 17.75 22.62
CA LEU A 448 3.79 18.37 22.48
C LEU A 448 3.72 19.76 23.11
N ASN A 449 4.33 19.94 24.26
CA ASN A 449 4.38 21.26 24.94
C ASN A 449 5.16 22.32 24.15
N ARG A 450 6.09 21.92 23.26
CA ARG A 450 6.80 22.85 22.36
C ARG A 450 5.93 23.35 21.21
N LEU A 451 4.94 22.55 20.76
CA LEU A 451 4.02 22.91 19.66
C LEU A 451 3.03 24.01 20.08
N ASN A 452 2.63 24.03 21.35
CA ASN A 452 1.80 25.06 21.99
C ASN A 452 0.45 25.35 21.30
N ASP A 453 -0.12 24.36 20.58
CA ASP A 453 -1.47 24.42 20.04
C ASP A 453 -2.48 23.71 20.97
N LYS A 454 -3.78 23.98 20.78
CA LYS A 454 -4.84 23.49 21.67
C LYS A 454 -4.91 21.95 21.72
N GLU A 455 -4.75 21.28 20.60
CA GLU A 455 -4.83 19.81 20.51
C GLU A 455 -3.60 19.16 21.18
N SER A 456 -2.42 19.70 20.94
CA SER A 456 -1.17 19.28 21.57
C SER A 456 -1.19 19.44 23.08
N ILE A 457 -1.76 20.54 23.58
CA ILE A 457 -1.92 20.78 25.03
C ILE A 457 -2.88 19.74 25.64
N GLN A 458 -4.02 19.43 25.00
CA GLN A 458 -4.94 18.41 25.49
C GLN A 458 -4.32 17.01 25.50
N THR A 459 -3.62 16.66 24.43
CA THR A 459 -2.91 15.37 24.34
C THR A 459 -1.81 15.26 25.39
N SER A 460 -1.03 16.33 25.60
CA SER A 460 0.00 16.39 26.63
C SER A 460 -0.58 16.19 28.03
N ALA A 461 -1.71 16.83 28.36
CA ALA A 461 -2.37 16.66 29.66
C ALA A 461 -2.82 15.20 29.88
N LYS A 462 -3.41 14.56 28.88
CA LYS A 462 -3.78 13.13 28.93
C LYS A 462 -2.58 12.22 29.18
N LEU A 463 -1.46 12.47 28.49
CA LEU A 463 -0.24 11.67 28.66
C LEU A 463 0.38 11.89 30.05
N GLN A 464 0.27 13.09 30.62
CA GLN A 464 0.74 13.38 31.98
C GLN A 464 0.00 12.54 33.04
N GLU A 465 -1.31 12.38 32.92
CA GLU A 465 -2.10 11.52 33.80
C GLU A 465 -1.59 10.07 33.74
N HIS A 466 -1.37 9.54 32.55
CA HIS A 466 -0.87 8.17 32.37
C HIS A 466 0.59 8.00 32.80
N LEU A 467 1.39 9.06 32.71
CA LEU A 467 2.76 9.02 33.25
C LEU A 467 2.77 8.86 34.77
N VAL A 468 1.79 9.42 35.50
CA VAL A 468 1.64 9.15 36.94
C VAL A 468 1.41 7.66 37.17
N TYR A 469 0.47 7.04 36.46
CA TYR A 469 0.21 5.59 36.58
C TYR A 469 1.42 4.75 36.19
N GLN A 470 2.20 5.20 35.21
CA GLN A 470 3.44 4.53 34.82
C GLN A 470 4.50 4.58 35.94
N ILE A 471 4.68 5.72 36.59
CA ILE A 471 5.58 5.86 37.72
C ILE A 471 5.11 5.03 38.91
N ASP A 472 3.82 4.96 39.17
CA ASP A 472 3.26 4.07 40.19
C ASP A 472 3.51 2.61 39.84
N TRP A 473 3.31 2.20 38.60
CA TRP A 473 3.59 0.82 38.18
C TRP A 473 5.07 0.46 38.35
N ILE A 474 5.99 1.35 37.95
CA ILE A 474 7.44 1.17 38.17
C ILE A 474 7.74 1.03 39.69
N TYR A 475 7.12 1.90 40.49
CA TYR A 475 7.32 1.90 41.94
C TYR A 475 6.85 0.58 42.56
N ASP A 476 5.64 0.15 42.24
CA ASP A 476 5.05 -1.10 42.72
C ASP A 476 5.92 -2.31 42.34
N THR A 477 6.37 -2.38 41.08
CA THR A 477 7.24 -3.47 40.57
C THR A 477 8.56 -3.55 41.34
N ILE A 478 9.17 -2.41 41.63
CA ILE A 478 10.44 -2.38 42.39
C ILE A 478 10.22 -2.86 43.83
N TYR A 479 9.11 -2.50 44.44
CA TYR A 479 8.86 -2.87 45.86
C TYR A 479 8.33 -4.30 46.02
N GLU A 480 7.63 -4.84 45.02
CA GLU A 480 7.12 -6.23 45.08
C GLU A 480 8.21 -7.26 44.76
N GLU A 481 9.21 -6.93 43.96
CA GLU A 481 10.25 -7.88 43.47
C GLU A 481 11.69 -7.39 43.71
N GLN A 482 12.04 -6.97 44.91
CA GLN A 482 13.32 -6.30 45.22
C GLN A 482 14.60 -7.01 44.74
N GLU A 483 14.65 -8.32 44.65
CA GLU A 483 15.84 -9.07 44.23
C GLU A 483 15.92 -9.40 42.74
N LYS A 484 14.79 -9.31 41.99
CA LYS A 484 14.72 -9.72 40.56
C LYS A 484 14.59 -8.56 39.59
N THR A 485 14.37 -7.37 40.10
CA THR A 485 13.91 -6.20 39.29
C THR A 485 15.01 -5.64 38.40
N PHE A 486 16.25 -5.75 38.77
CA PHE A 486 17.39 -5.24 38.00
C PHE A 486 18.24 -6.40 37.49
N SER A 487 18.04 -6.81 36.24
CA SER A 487 18.86 -7.80 35.58
C SER A 487 20.29 -7.28 35.33
N GLU A 488 21.27 -8.14 35.11
CA GLU A 488 22.65 -7.78 34.74
C GLU A 488 22.74 -6.93 33.44
N LYS A 489 21.64 -6.88 32.65
CA LYS A 489 21.53 -6.11 31.41
C LYS A 489 20.83 -4.75 31.57
N PHE A 490 20.43 -4.39 32.78
CA PHE A 490 19.75 -3.12 33.03
C PHE A 490 20.71 -1.93 32.83
N ASP A 491 20.40 -1.06 31.83
CA ASP A 491 21.08 0.22 31.68
C ASP A 491 20.33 1.30 32.48
N PRO A 492 20.92 1.84 33.55
CA PRO A 492 20.28 2.84 34.40
C PRO A 492 20.14 4.23 33.73
N LYS A 493 20.87 4.51 32.64
CA LYS A 493 20.92 5.86 32.04
C LYS A 493 19.56 6.35 31.54
N PRO A 494 18.77 5.55 30.78
CA PRO A 494 17.45 5.98 30.35
C PRO A 494 16.52 6.28 31.53
N PHE A 495 16.59 5.48 32.58
CA PHE A 495 15.76 5.66 33.77
C PHE A 495 16.17 6.90 34.56
N LEU A 496 17.47 7.15 34.72
CA LEU A 496 17.97 8.38 35.36
C LEU A 496 17.60 9.61 34.55
N TRP A 497 17.71 9.55 33.22
CA TRP A 497 17.26 10.65 32.33
C TRP A 497 15.78 10.98 32.55
N LEU A 498 14.91 9.95 32.64
CA LEU A 498 13.49 10.12 32.94
C LEU A 498 13.29 10.78 34.29
N LEU A 499 13.91 10.27 35.33
CA LEU A 499 13.73 10.76 36.70
C LEU A 499 14.28 12.17 36.90
N ASP A 500 15.40 12.53 36.26
CA ASP A 500 15.96 13.88 36.29
C ASP A 500 15.01 14.87 35.61
N GLY A 501 14.49 14.55 34.41
CA GLY A 501 13.52 15.41 33.71
C GLY A 501 12.23 15.62 34.51
N LEU A 502 11.70 14.57 35.12
CA LEU A 502 10.52 14.67 36.00
C LEU A 502 10.81 15.49 37.25
N GLY A 503 11.99 15.34 37.84
CA GLY A 503 12.44 16.07 39.04
C GLY A 503 12.60 17.56 38.78
N GLU A 504 13.19 17.96 37.65
CA GLU A 504 13.36 19.37 37.24
C GLU A 504 12.02 20.09 37.07
N LYS A 505 10.98 19.40 36.57
CA LYS A 505 9.63 19.94 36.43
C LYS A 505 8.78 19.81 37.69
N GLY A 506 9.33 19.24 38.79
CA GLY A 506 8.60 19.02 40.05
C GLY A 506 7.47 18.00 39.96
N PHE A 507 7.47 17.17 38.92
CA PHE A 507 6.45 16.18 38.65
C PHE A 507 6.60 15.00 39.62
N TYR A 508 5.51 14.63 40.34
CA TYR A 508 5.43 13.51 41.28
C TYR A 508 6.62 13.40 42.26
N LYS A 509 6.99 14.54 42.80
CA LYS A 509 8.28 14.87 43.43
C LYS A 509 8.79 13.86 44.47
N THR A 510 7.92 13.30 45.31
CA THR A 510 8.30 12.40 46.36
C THR A 510 8.73 11.03 45.83
N LYS A 511 7.88 10.38 45.02
CA LYS A 511 8.18 9.08 44.40
C LYS A 511 9.36 9.13 43.46
N VAL A 512 9.48 10.18 42.64
CA VAL A 512 10.63 10.37 41.73
C VAL A 512 11.94 10.46 42.50
N LYS A 513 11.99 11.16 43.65
CA LYS A 513 13.19 11.23 44.50
C LYS A 513 13.55 9.88 45.14
N GLU A 514 12.54 9.13 45.61
CA GLU A 514 12.74 7.82 46.15
C GLU A 514 13.29 6.84 45.12
N LEU A 515 12.71 6.82 43.92
CA LEU A 515 13.19 6.00 42.79
C LEU A 515 14.62 6.37 42.37
N ALA A 516 14.91 7.66 42.25
CA ALA A 516 16.27 8.13 41.89
C ALA A 516 17.32 7.71 42.94
N LYS A 517 16.97 7.71 44.22
CA LYS A 517 17.85 7.22 45.30
C LYS A 517 18.08 5.71 45.16
N LEU A 518 17.02 4.94 44.99
CA LEU A 518 17.08 3.47 44.81
C LEU A 518 17.98 3.06 43.64
N VAL A 519 17.83 3.71 42.48
CA VAL A 519 18.66 3.41 41.29
C VAL A 519 20.12 3.74 41.52
N LYS A 520 20.44 4.86 42.20
CA LYS A 520 21.81 5.21 42.55
C LYS A 520 22.43 4.21 43.54
N ASP A 521 21.66 3.70 44.50
CA ASP A 521 22.12 2.69 45.46
C ASP A 521 22.38 1.36 44.76
N VAL A 522 21.59 0.98 43.75
CA VAL A 522 21.79 -0.21 42.93
C VAL A 522 23.00 -0.07 41.99
N GLN A 523 23.20 1.10 41.37
CA GLN A 523 24.38 1.38 40.54
C GLN A 523 25.69 1.17 41.31
N ASN A 524 25.73 1.56 42.57
CA ASN A 524 26.92 1.41 43.41
C ASN A 524 27.22 -0.05 43.81
N ARG A 525 26.29 -0.99 43.61
CA ARG A 525 26.43 -2.38 44.06
C ARG A 525 26.68 -3.40 42.94
N VAL A 526 26.26 -3.15 41.68
CA VAL A 526 26.06 -4.24 40.71
C VAL A 526 26.69 -4.06 39.33
N PHE A 527 27.15 -2.85 38.90
CA PHE A 527 27.40 -2.64 37.47
C PHE A 527 28.84 -2.39 37.04
N SER A 528 29.35 -3.31 36.20
CA SER A 528 30.32 -2.99 35.15
C SER A 528 29.56 -2.38 33.95
N VAL A 529 29.74 -1.07 33.72
CA VAL A 529 28.99 -0.27 32.76
C VAL A 529 29.27 -0.75 31.34
N ASP A 530 28.28 -1.31 30.67
CA ASP A 530 28.25 -1.38 29.20
C ASP A 530 28.10 0.04 28.64
N LYS A 531 28.98 0.42 27.68
CA LYS A 531 29.13 1.80 27.17
C LYS A 531 28.10 2.14 26.11
N SER A 532 26.86 1.61 26.14
CA SER A 532 25.81 2.06 25.22
C SER A 532 25.45 3.52 25.54
N SER A 533 25.67 4.42 24.59
CA SER A 533 25.27 5.82 24.73
C SER A 533 23.75 5.93 24.58
N PHE A 534 23.08 6.37 25.66
CA PHE A 534 21.67 6.74 25.56
C PHE A 534 21.54 7.99 24.67
N ILE A 535 20.72 7.90 23.63
CA ILE A 535 20.44 8.99 22.71
C ILE A 535 18.94 9.27 22.74
N GLU A 536 18.53 10.46 23.13
CA GLU A 536 17.13 10.89 23.25
C GLU A 536 16.34 10.71 21.93
N SER A 537 16.97 10.92 20.80
CA SER A 537 16.36 10.74 19.47
C SER A 537 15.91 9.29 19.19
N THR A 538 16.40 8.30 19.96
CA THR A 538 16.00 6.89 19.81
C THR A 538 14.74 6.51 20.59
N ILE A 539 14.20 7.42 21.42
CA ILE A 539 13.05 7.12 22.29
C ILE A 539 11.82 6.65 21.51
N PRO A 540 11.38 7.33 20.41
CA PRO A 540 10.24 6.86 19.65
C PRO A 540 10.44 5.48 19.04
N GLN A 541 11.63 5.19 18.52
CA GLN A 541 11.99 3.88 17.98
C GLN A 541 11.97 2.80 19.05
N ASN A 542 12.42 3.14 20.27
CA ASN A 542 12.38 2.21 21.38
C ASN A 542 10.94 1.90 21.83
N ALA A 543 10.06 2.89 21.88
CA ALA A 543 8.65 2.67 22.16
C ALA A 543 7.99 1.75 21.12
N LEU A 544 8.36 1.89 19.85
CA LEU A 544 7.92 0.99 18.79
C LEU A 544 8.45 -0.45 19.02
N LYS A 545 9.66 -0.62 19.52
CA LYS A 545 10.20 -1.94 19.90
C LYS A 545 9.42 -2.56 21.06
N ILE A 546 9.08 -1.78 22.08
CA ILE A 546 8.26 -2.23 23.22
C ILE A 546 6.90 -2.71 22.72
N TYR A 547 6.23 -1.91 21.92
CA TYR A 547 4.98 -2.30 21.29
C TYR A 547 5.11 -3.60 20.50
N ASN A 548 6.14 -3.72 19.66
CA ASN A 548 6.38 -4.89 18.83
C ASN A 548 6.70 -6.17 19.62
N ALA A 549 7.32 -6.04 20.80
CA ALA A 549 7.66 -7.18 21.63
C ALA A 549 6.43 -7.77 22.36
N LYS A 550 5.39 -6.97 22.61
CA LYS A 550 4.21 -7.37 23.40
C LYS A 550 2.98 -7.73 22.55
N PHE A 551 2.92 -7.29 21.31
CA PHE A 551 1.84 -7.57 20.36
C PHE A 551 2.36 -8.25 19.10
#